data_efe77c581a87b61840e7db509ebb6610
#
_entry.id   efe77c581a87b61840e7db509ebb6610
#
_cell.length_a   1.000
_cell.length_b   1.000
_cell.length_c   1.000
_cell.angle_alpha   90.00
_cell.angle_beta   90.00
_cell.angle_gamma   90.00
#
_symmetry.space_group_name_H-M   'P 1'
#
loop_
_entity.id
_entity.type
_entity.pdbx_description
1 polymer ?
#
loop_
_entity_poly.entity_id
_entity_poly.type
_entity_poly.pdbx_seq_one_letter_code
_entity_poly.pdbx_strand_id
1 'polypeptide(L)'
;QNMNLKIIQTSDGSDTIYNSELNETYHSLHGSINESNTVYIQNGLEYYIKKISRKKIKILEVGFGTGLNFLLTYSFLEKRKEKIFYHTIEPYPLPNEVIEQLNYVSKVGEQYSEIFGLSHNLENDKKNHISNNLEFLKSKISLEDIVLTDNYDIIFYDAFAPSKQPS
;
A
#
# COMPACT_ATOMS: atom_id res chain seq x y z
N GLN A 1 8.31 -17.21 13.27
CA GLN A 1 7.50 -16.66 14.37
C GLN A 1 6.07 -16.60 13.90
N ASN A 2 5.20 -17.35 14.57
CA ASN A 2 3.78 -17.30 14.34
C ASN A 2 3.28 -15.92 14.74
N MET A 3 3.28 -15.01 13.77
CA MET A 3 2.43 -13.85 13.91
C MET A 3 1.01 -14.39 13.87
N ASN A 4 0.19 -14.07 14.89
CA ASN A 4 -1.20 -14.50 14.97
C ASN A 4 -2.05 -13.75 13.93
N LEU A 5 -1.74 -13.99 12.66
CA LEU A 5 -2.40 -13.37 11.53
C LEU A 5 -3.40 -14.31 10.90
N LYS A 6 -4.58 -13.81 10.61
CA LYS A 6 -5.65 -14.57 10.00
C LYS A 6 -6.28 -13.76 8.87
N ILE A 7 -6.45 -14.40 7.72
CA ILE A 7 -7.14 -13.77 6.59
C ILE A 7 -8.65 -13.88 6.82
N ILE A 8 -9.32 -12.75 6.72
CA ILE A 8 -10.79 -12.69 6.80
C ILE A 8 -11.30 -11.89 5.61
N GLN A 9 -12.51 -12.22 5.15
CA GLN A 9 -13.16 -11.53 4.05
C GLN A 9 -13.97 -10.35 4.58
N THR A 10 -13.84 -9.20 3.90
CA THR A 10 -14.62 -8.01 4.21
C THR A 10 -15.92 -7.97 3.39
N SER A 11 -16.80 -7.00 3.67
CA SER A 11 -18.13 -6.94 3.07
C SER A 11 -18.17 -6.76 1.55
N ASP A 12 -17.10 -6.25 0.94
CA ASP A 12 -17.02 -6.12 -0.52
C ASP A 12 -16.42 -7.36 -1.20
N GLY A 13 -16.16 -8.42 -0.45
CA GLY A 13 -15.58 -9.66 -0.95
C GLY A 13 -14.05 -9.68 -1.00
N SER A 14 -13.40 -8.56 -0.77
CA SER A 14 -11.93 -8.52 -0.68
C SER A 14 -11.44 -8.88 0.72
N ASP A 15 -10.24 -9.44 0.77
CA ASP A 15 -9.66 -9.89 2.03
C ASP A 15 -9.06 -8.76 2.84
N THR A 16 -8.95 -8.97 4.14
CA THR A 16 -8.06 -8.24 5.03
C THR A 16 -7.36 -9.22 5.96
N ILE A 17 -6.43 -8.71 6.74
CA ILE A 17 -5.71 -9.51 7.72
C ILE A 17 -6.14 -9.05 9.11
N TYR A 18 -6.52 -10.02 9.93
CA TYR A 18 -6.79 -9.81 11.34
C TYR A 18 -5.57 -10.23 12.15
N ASN A 19 -5.10 -9.32 13.00
CA ASN A 19 -4.02 -9.59 13.94
C ASN A 19 -4.65 -9.83 15.32
N SER A 20 -4.62 -11.08 15.80
CA SER A 20 -5.27 -11.44 17.07
C SER A 20 -4.56 -10.89 18.30
N GLU A 21 -3.24 -10.64 18.22
CA GLU A 21 -2.50 -10.04 19.34
C GLU A 21 -2.89 -8.58 19.55
N LEU A 22 -3.14 -7.85 18.48
CA LEU A 22 -3.51 -6.45 18.52
C LEU A 22 -5.04 -6.27 18.51
N ASN A 23 -5.80 -7.33 18.24
CA ASN A 23 -7.25 -7.30 18.04
C ASN A 23 -7.65 -6.23 17.01
N GLU A 24 -6.95 -6.20 15.87
CA GLU A 24 -7.18 -5.23 14.81
C GLU A 24 -7.09 -5.86 13.42
N THR A 25 -7.78 -5.24 12.46
CA THR A 25 -7.69 -5.57 11.04
C THR A 25 -6.87 -4.52 10.30
N TYR A 26 -6.23 -4.95 9.21
CA TYR A 26 -5.45 -4.03 8.34
C TYR A 26 -6.35 -3.04 7.60
N HIS A 27 -7.57 -3.44 7.28
CA HIS A 27 -8.55 -2.60 6.57
C HIS A 27 -9.91 -2.69 7.26
N SER A 28 -10.82 -1.80 6.87
CA SER A 28 -12.19 -1.83 7.35
C SER A 28 -12.91 -3.13 6.99
N LEU A 29 -13.69 -3.68 7.91
CA LEU A 29 -14.56 -4.83 7.66
C LEU A 29 -15.68 -4.53 6.65
N HIS A 30 -15.94 -3.26 6.36
CA HIS A 30 -16.92 -2.84 5.37
C HIS A 30 -16.44 -3.04 3.93
N GLY A 31 -15.13 -3.17 3.71
CA GLY A 31 -14.58 -3.46 2.41
C GLY A 31 -13.17 -2.91 2.27
N SER A 32 -12.16 -3.78 2.14
CA SER A 32 -10.77 -3.38 1.99
C SER A 32 -10.53 -2.56 0.72
N ILE A 33 -10.97 -3.07 -0.42
CA ILE A 33 -10.80 -2.40 -1.72
C ILE A 33 -11.62 -1.12 -1.77
N ASN A 34 -12.88 -1.15 -1.35
CA ASN A 34 -13.74 0.04 -1.36
C ASN A 34 -13.19 1.15 -0.48
N GLU A 35 -12.72 0.83 0.72
CA GLU A 35 -12.11 1.82 1.61
C GLU A 35 -10.85 2.43 0.98
N SER A 36 -9.95 1.61 0.48
CA SER A 36 -8.69 2.09 -0.11
C SER A 36 -8.94 2.92 -1.37
N ASN A 37 -9.87 2.51 -2.22
CA ASN A 37 -10.24 3.30 -3.40
C ASN A 37 -10.83 4.66 -3.01
N THR A 38 -11.70 4.69 -2.02
CA THR A 38 -12.34 5.95 -1.59
C THR A 38 -11.35 6.87 -0.90
N VAL A 39 -10.63 6.37 0.10
CA VAL A 39 -9.77 7.20 0.95
C VAL A 39 -8.50 7.63 0.22
N TYR A 40 -7.79 6.69 -0.40
CA TYR A 40 -6.46 6.96 -0.93
C TYR A 40 -6.47 7.31 -2.41
N ILE A 41 -7.24 6.60 -3.22
CA ILE A 41 -7.24 6.85 -4.66
C ILE A 41 -8.14 8.03 -5.03
N GLN A 42 -9.43 7.99 -4.69
CA GLN A 42 -10.37 9.04 -5.09
C GLN A 42 -10.15 10.35 -4.32
N ASN A 43 -10.17 10.28 -3.00
CA ASN A 43 -10.06 11.46 -2.14
C ASN A 43 -8.63 11.94 -1.93
N GLY A 44 -7.64 11.08 -2.14
CA GLY A 44 -6.22 11.44 -2.08
C GLY A 44 -5.68 11.78 -3.45
N LEU A 45 -5.31 10.77 -4.23
CA LEU A 45 -4.57 10.91 -5.48
C LEU A 45 -5.37 11.62 -6.58
N GLU A 46 -6.56 11.13 -6.89
CA GLU A 46 -7.38 11.71 -7.96
C GLU A 46 -7.78 13.16 -7.66
N TYR A 47 -8.18 13.43 -6.42
CA TYR A 47 -8.49 14.78 -5.97
C TYR A 47 -7.28 15.71 -6.10
N TYR A 48 -6.10 15.28 -5.69
CA TYR A 48 -4.87 16.06 -5.80
C TYR A 48 -4.54 16.39 -7.25
N ILE A 49 -4.63 15.41 -8.14
CA ILE A 49 -4.37 15.60 -9.57
C ILE A 49 -5.30 16.66 -10.16
N LYS A 50 -6.60 16.59 -9.83
CA LYS A 50 -7.59 17.56 -10.32
C LYS A 50 -7.36 18.98 -9.80
N LYS A 51 -6.92 19.11 -8.54
CA LYS A 51 -6.73 20.42 -7.91
C LYS A 51 -5.43 21.11 -8.31
N ILE A 52 -4.33 20.35 -8.40
CA ILE A 52 -2.98 20.91 -8.52
C ILE A 52 -2.45 20.84 -9.95
N SER A 53 -3.01 19.96 -10.78
CA SER A 53 -2.59 19.76 -12.18
C SER A 53 -1.12 19.49 -12.36
N ARG A 54 -0.48 18.83 -11.40
CA ARG A 54 0.92 18.43 -11.49
C ARG A 54 1.07 17.15 -12.28
N LYS A 55 2.14 17.08 -13.09
CA LYS A 55 2.50 15.89 -13.87
C LYS A 55 3.40 14.93 -13.12
N LYS A 56 4.10 15.42 -12.10
CA LYS A 56 4.98 14.61 -11.24
C LYS A 56 4.48 14.73 -9.79
N ILE A 57 4.23 13.59 -9.17
CA ILE A 57 3.63 13.50 -7.84
C ILE A 57 4.49 12.56 -7.00
N LYS A 58 4.81 13.00 -5.79
CA LYS A 58 5.52 12.16 -4.81
C LYS A 58 4.58 11.75 -3.70
N ILE A 59 4.39 10.45 -3.53
CA ILE A 59 3.57 9.86 -2.48
C ILE A 59 4.48 9.21 -1.43
N LEU A 60 4.22 9.52 -0.17
CA LEU A 60 4.77 8.77 0.95
C LEU A 60 3.65 7.92 1.55
N GLU A 61 3.84 6.61 1.56
CA GLU A 61 2.94 5.71 2.27
C GLU A 61 3.56 5.29 3.60
N VAL A 62 2.84 5.51 4.68
CA VAL A 62 3.20 5.04 6.02
C VAL A 62 2.41 3.78 6.30
N GLY A 63 3.10 2.63 6.25
CA GLY A 63 2.49 1.32 6.39
C GLY A 63 2.13 0.69 5.04
N PHE A 64 3.05 -0.13 4.49
CA PHE A 64 2.79 -0.87 3.25
C PHE A 64 1.73 -1.94 3.45
N GLY A 65 1.81 -2.66 4.58
CA GLY A 65 0.85 -3.68 4.96
C GLY A 65 0.66 -4.74 3.88
N THR A 66 -0.56 -4.86 3.40
CA THR A 66 -0.93 -5.83 2.36
C THR A 66 -0.49 -5.43 0.94
N GLY A 67 -0.09 -4.18 0.73
CA GLY A 67 0.26 -3.67 -0.60
C GLY A 67 -0.95 -3.25 -1.44
N LEU A 68 -2.14 -3.20 -0.85
CA LEU A 68 -3.36 -2.87 -1.58
C LEU A 68 -3.32 -1.46 -2.18
N ASN A 69 -2.85 -0.47 -1.43
CA ASN A 69 -2.78 0.92 -1.93
C ASN A 69 -1.81 1.05 -3.11
N PHE A 70 -0.70 0.33 -3.08
CA PHE A 70 0.22 0.27 -4.21
C PHE A 70 -0.45 -0.35 -5.44
N LEU A 71 -1.14 -1.48 -5.27
CA LEU A 71 -1.84 -2.17 -6.35
C LEU A 71 -2.89 -1.26 -7.01
N LEU A 72 -3.68 -0.56 -6.20
CA LEU A 72 -4.71 0.35 -6.70
C LEU A 72 -4.11 1.58 -7.38
N THR A 73 -3.00 2.10 -6.87
CA THR A 73 -2.27 3.20 -7.50
C THR A 73 -1.71 2.77 -8.86
N TYR A 74 -1.11 1.59 -8.93
CA TYR A 74 -0.60 1.03 -10.19
C TYR A 74 -1.71 0.90 -11.24
N SER A 75 -2.84 0.31 -10.83
CA SER A 75 -4.01 0.15 -11.69
C SER A 75 -4.57 1.51 -12.16
N PHE A 76 -4.65 2.47 -11.26
CA PHE A 76 -5.10 3.83 -11.58
C PHE A 76 -4.23 4.50 -12.65
N LEU A 77 -2.90 4.30 -12.59
CA LEU A 77 -1.95 4.94 -13.49
C LEU A 77 -1.89 4.33 -14.89
N GLU A 78 -2.46 3.15 -15.09
CA GLU A 78 -2.31 2.39 -16.34
C GLU A 78 -2.70 3.17 -17.61
N LYS A 79 -3.73 4.01 -17.51
CA LYS A 79 -4.24 4.81 -18.62
C LYS A 79 -4.00 6.31 -18.43
N ARG A 80 -3.04 6.67 -17.59
CA ARG A 80 -2.77 8.06 -17.24
C ARG A 80 -1.34 8.45 -17.60
N LYS A 81 -1.10 9.76 -17.65
CA LYS A 81 0.19 10.34 -18.04
C LYS A 81 0.99 10.92 -16.89
N GLU A 82 0.38 11.05 -15.72
CA GLU A 82 1.06 11.52 -14.54
C GLU A 82 2.19 10.55 -14.16
N LYS A 83 3.26 11.07 -13.61
CA LYS A 83 4.39 10.29 -13.09
C LYS A 83 4.36 10.32 -11.58
N ILE A 84 4.44 9.14 -10.97
CA ILE A 84 4.44 9.00 -9.51
C ILE A 84 5.76 8.40 -9.04
N PHE A 85 6.32 9.03 -8.02
CA PHE A 85 7.30 8.43 -7.14
C PHE A 85 6.57 7.95 -5.88
N TYR A 86 6.55 6.63 -5.67
CA TYR A 86 5.83 5.99 -4.57
C TYR A 86 6.84 5.45 -3.57
N HIS A 87 6.97 6.11 -2.42
CA HIS A 87 7.84 5.68 -1.33
C HIS A 87 6.99 5.11 -0.22
N THR A 88 7.18 3.84 0.12
CA THR A 88 6.48 3.18 1.23
C THR A 88 7.45 2.82 2.33
N ILE A 89 7.03 3.04 3.57
CA ILE A 89 7.78 2.64 4.76
C ILE A 89 6.98 1.62 5.56
N GLU A 90 7.64 0.52 5.94
CA GLU A 90 7.00 -0.57 6.69
C GLU A 90 8.04 -1.22 7.62
N PRO A 91 7.94 -1.02 8.94
CA PRO A 91 8.87 -1.66 9.88
C PRO A 91 8.64 -3.16 10.04
N TYR A 92 7.43 -3.66 9.78
CA TYR A 92 7.04 -5.05 10.01
C TYR A 92 6.41 -5.67 8.75
N PRO A 93 7.22 -5.98 7.72
CA PRO A 93 6.70 -6.59 6.50
C PRO A 93 5.96 -7.90 6.77
N LEU A 94 4.88 -8.13 6.02
CA LEU A 94 4.11 -9.36 6.12
C LEU A 94 4.87 -10.54 5.49
N PRO A 95 4.72 -11.76 6.04
CA PRO A 95 5.31 -12.95 5.43
C PRO A 95 4.65 -13.28 4.08
N ASN A 96 5.45 -13.84 3.16
CA ASN A 96 4.95 -14.20 1.82
C ASN A 96 3.78 -15.18 1.87
N GLU A 97 3.79 -16.11 2.80
CA GLU A 97 2.72 -17.10 2.97
C GLU A 97 1.35 -16.44 3.21
N VAL A 98 1.34 -15.28 3.87
CA VAL A 98 0.12 -14.51 4.12
C VAL A 98 -0.28 -13.74 2.85
N ILE A 99 0.68 -13.09 2.21
CA ILE A 99 0.45 -12.30 0.99
C ILE A 99 -0.13 -13.15 -0.13
N GLU A 100 0.39 -14.36 -0.32
CA GLU A 100 -0.05 -15.29 -1.37
C GLU A 100 -1.51 -15.73 -1.24
N GLN A 101 -2.09 -15.64 -0.05
CA GLN A 101 -3.47 -16.01 0.20
C GLN A 101 -4.47 -14.88 -0.05
N LEU A 102 -3.99 -13.64 -0.22
CA LEU A 102 -4.86 -12.48 -0.43
C LEU A 102 -5.50 -12.51 -1.83
N ASN A 103 -6.77 -12.13 -1.90
CA ASN A 103 -7.54 -12.20 -3.15
C ASN A 103 -7.59 -10.88 -3.94
N TYR A 104 -6.69 -9.94 -3.66
CA TYR A 104 -6.76 -8.62 -4.30
C TYR A 104 -6.60 -8.68 -5.82
N VAL A 105 -5.68 -9.49 -6.31
CA VAL A 105 -5.44 -9.63 -7.74
C VAL A 105 -6.67 -10.20 -8.46
N SER A 106 -7.36 -11.18 -7.86
CA SER A 106 -8.58 -11.71 -8.43
C SER A 106 -9.72 -10.68 -8.49
N LYS A 107 -9.72 -9.71 -7.59
CA LYS A 107 -10.74 -8.64 -7.53
C LYS A 107 -10.39 -7.43 -8.39
N VAL A 108 -9.13 -7.04 -8.43
CA VAL A 108 -8.68 -5.85 -9.18
C VAL A 108 -8.35 -6.20 -10.62
N GLY A 109 -7.65 -7.32 -10.84
CA GLY A 109 -7.29 -7.80 -12.17
C GLY A 109 -6.15 -8.79 -12.13
N GLU A 110 -6.33 -9.95 -12.75
CA GLU A 110 -5.32 -11.03 -12.78
C GLU A 110 -4.02 -10.61 -13.48
N GLN A 111 -4.08 -9.62 -14.37
CA GLN A 111 -2.90 -9.06 -15.04
C GLN A 111 -1.91 -8.42 -14.06
N TYR A 112 -2.35 -8.11 -12.84
CA TYR A 112 -1.50 -7.48 -11.81
C TYR A 112 -0.79 -8.50 -10.90
N SER A 113 -0.95 -9.79 -11.15
CA SER A 113 -0.41 -10.85 -10.28
C SER A 113 1.11 -10.74 -10.11
N GLU A 114 1.84 -10.57 -11.21
CA GLU A 114 3.29 -10.45 -11.19
C GLU A 114 3.76 -9.21 -10.44
N ILE A 115 3.17 -8.05 -10.74
CA ILE A 115 3.58 -6.80 -10.10
C ILE A 115 3.22 -6.75 -8.61
N PHE A 116 2.10 -7.35 -8.23
CA PHE A 116 1.72 -7.44 -6.82
C PHE A 116 2.73 -8.26 -6.01
N GLY A 117 3.08 -9.45 -6.51
CA GLY A 117 4.10 -10.29 -5.87
C GLY A 117 5.47 -9.60 -5.84
N LEU A 118 5.86 -8.97 -6.94
CA LEU A 118 7.12 -8.23 -7.04
C LEU A 118 7.20 -7.10 -6.01
N SER A 119 6.12 -6.36 -5.80
CA SER A 119 6.09 -5.24 -4.85
C SER A 119 6.45 -5.66 -3.43
N HIS A 120 6.10 -6.88 -3.03
CA HIS A 120 6.43 -7.42 -1.71
C HIS A 120 7.85 -7.95 -1.61
N ASN A 121 8.51 -8.27 -2.72
CA ASN A 121 9.81 -8.95 -2.74
C ASN A 121 10.98 -8.08 -3.24
N LEU A 122 10.73 -6.83 -3.60
CA LEU A 122 11.80 -5.91 -4.01
C LEU A 122 12.72 -5.59 -2.83
N GLU A 123 14.00 -5.37 -3.14
CA GLU A 123 14.98 -4.93 -2.15
C GLU A 123 14.59 -3.59 -1.53
N ASN A 124 14.84 -3.48 -0.23
CA ASN A 124 14.66 -2.20 0.46
C ASN A 124 15.73 -1.19 0.03
N ASP A 125 15.39 0.08 0.13
CA ASP A 125 16.27 1.22 -0.10
C ASP A 125 16.82 1.34 -1.52
N LYS A 126 16.13 0.72 -2.47
CA LYS A 126 16.45 0.76 -3.89
C LYS A 126 15.27 1.29 -4.70
N LYS A 127 15.51 2.34 -5.49
CA LYS A 127 14.50 2.86 -6.41
C LYS A 127 14.32 1.90 -7.59
N ASN A 128 13.10 1.52 -7.86
CA ASN A 128 12.76 0.62 -8.97
C ASN A 128 11.79 1.32 -9.93
N HIS A 129 12.11 1.30 -11.22
CA HIS A 129 11.17 1.70 -12.26
C HIS A 129 10.20 0.56 -12.52
N ILE A 130 8.97 0.71 -12.03
CA ILE A 130 7.92 -0.31 -12.19
C ILE A 130 7.28 -0.20 -13.58
N SER A 131 7.08 1.03 -14.04
CA SER A 131 6.54 1.34 -15.35
C SER A 131 7.08 2.69 -15.80
N ASN A 132 6.68 3.15 -16.98
CA ASN A 132 7.09 4.46 -17.51
C ASN A 132 6.66 5.62 -16.62
N ASN A 133 5.64 5.43 -15.79
CA ASN A 133 5.08 6.48 -14.95
C ASN A 133 5.03 6.15 -13.46
N LEU A 134 5.69 5.07 -13.03
CA LEU A 134 5.74 4.71 -11.61
C LEU A 134 7.14 4.26 -11.19
N GLU A 135 7.73 5.02 -10.27
CA GLU A 135 8.97 4.67 -9.57
C GLU A 135 8.61 4.29 -8.12
N PHE A 136 9.21 3.22 -7.61
CA PHE A 136 8.83 2.62 -6.34
C PHE A 136 10.07 2.43 -5.44
N LEU A 137 9.94 2.86 -4.20
CA LEU A 137 10.97 2.71 -3.17
C LEU A 137 10.34 2.15 -1.90
N LYS A 138 10.92 1.06 -1.39
CA LYS A 138 10.53 0.45 -0.11
C LYS A 138 11.60 0.70 0.93
N SER A 139 11.19 1.04 2.14
CA SER A 139 12.10 1.16 3.28
C SER A 139 11.53 0.39 4.47
N LYS A 140 12.34 -0.53 5.03
CA LYS A 140 11.98 -1.28 6.24
C LYS A 140 12.36 -0.45 7.47
N ILE A 141 11.54 0.54 7.76
CA ILE A 141 11.81 1.51 8.82
C ILE A 141 10.48 2.08 9.34
N SER A 142 10.48 2.53 10.58
CA SER A 142 9.34 3.23 11.17
C SER A 142 9.36 4.71 10.83
N LEU A 143 8.19 5.36 10.95
CA LEU A 143 8.08 6.80 10.75
C LEU A 143 8.92 7.59 11.75
N GLU A 144 9.06 7.09 12.98
CA GLU A 144 9.85 7.73 14.02
C GLU A 144 11.35 7.75 13.70
N ASP A 145 11.82 6.76 12.97
CA ASP A 145 13.26 6.56 12.71
C ASP A 145 13.71 7.06 11.35
N ILE A 146 12.78 7.29 10.41
CA ILE A 146 13.16 7.67 9.05
C ILE A 146 13.61 9.12 8.97
N VAL A 147 14.65 9.35 8.18
CA VAL A 147 15.05 10.71 7.77
C VAL A 147 14.55 10.93 6.35
N LEU A 148 13.56 11.80 6.19
CA LEU A 148 12.99 12.13 4.90
C LEU A 148 13.82 13.25 4.26
N THR A 149 14.37 12.98 3.07
CA THR A 149 15.15 13.92 2.29
C THR A 149 14.38 14.55 1.14
N ASP A 150 13.22 13.96 0.81
CA ASP A 150 12.32 14.45 -0.23
C ASP A 150 11.15 15.22 0.37
N ASN A 151 10.52 16.05 -0.48
CA ASN A 151 9.24 16.65 -0.20
C ASN A 151 8.16 15.81 -0.86
N TYR A 152 7.13 15.45 -0.12
CA TYR A 152 6.03 14.63 -0.62
C TYR A 152 4.79 15.49 -0.83
N ASP A 153 4.05 15.17 -1.89
CA ASP A 153 2.81 15.86 -2.25
C ASP A 153 1.61 15.26 -1.52
N ILE A 154 1.63 13.93 -1.31
CA ILE A 154 0.53 13.19 -0.71
C ILE A 154 1.11 12.21 0.31
N ILE A 155 0.44 12.07 1.44
CA ILE A 155 0.75 11.04 2.43
C ILE A 155 -0.42 10.08 2.54
N PHE A 156 -0.16 8.80 2.26
CA PHE A 156 -1.08 7.71 2.56
C PHE A 156 -0.72 7.17 3.94
N TYR A 157 -1.58 7.38 4.90
CA TYR A 157 -1.35 6.90 6.27
C TYR A 157 -2.30 5.73 6.55
N ASP A 158 -1.78 4.51 6.46
CA ASP A 158 -2.54 3.27 6.61
C ASP A 158 -1.82 2.27 7.53
N ALA A 159 -1.12 2.76 8.51
CA ALA A 159 -0.42 1.90 9.46
C ALA A 159 -1.33 1.45 10.59
N PHE A 160 -1.09 0.25 11.14
CA PHE A 160 -1.49 -0.02 12.50
C PHE A 160 -0.95 1.10 13.40
N ALA A 161 -1.78 1.58 14.33
CA ALA A 161 -1.34 2.62 15.25
C ALA A 161 -0.02 2.19 15.93
N PRO A 162 1.08 2.96 15.83
CA PRO A 162 2.36 2.56 16.41
C PRO A 162 2.28 2.23 17.90
N SER A 163 1.38 2.90 18.64
CA SER A 163 1.13 2.64 20.04
C SER A 163 0.61 1.23 20.35
N LYS A 164 0.11 0.50 19.34
CA LYS A 164 -0.38 -0.87 19.47
C LYS A 164 0.62 -1.89 18.97
N GLN A 165 1.72 -1.48 18.35
CA GLN A 165 2.77 -2.39 17.94
C GLN A 165 3.61 -2.77 19.17
N PRO A 166 3.98 -4.06 19.31
CA PRO A 166 4.88 -4.45 20.39
C PRO A 166 6.22 -3.73 20.22
N SER A 167 6.70 -3.17 21.32
CA SER A 167 7.99 -2.49 21.39
C SER A 167 9.16 -3.47 21.22
#